data_baded8c623f19835618040e846b1acbf
#
_entry.id   baded8c623f19835618040e846b1acbf
#
_cell.length_a   1.000
_cell.length_b   1.000
_cell.length_c   1.000
_cell.angle_alpha   90.00
_cell.angle_beta   90.00
_cell.angle_gamma   90.00
#
_symmetry.space_group_name_H-M   'P 1'
#
loop_
_entity.id
_entity.type
_entity.pdbx_description
1 polymer ?
#
loop_
_entity_poly.entity_id
_entity_poly.type
_entity_poly.pdbx_seq_one_letter_code
_entity_poly.pdbx_strand_id
1 'polypeptide(L)'
;MTEEQIEQIGKTGKTQKIITIYSPATGVVIKKKAFKGHYVKKGEHQYEIVDLSTIWVDVDVYEYELPWIRKGMAADMELAYIPGKRFKGKVLFIYPFLEDQTRTAKLRLAYTNPGYQLKPGMYANIYLKSVIAKSSIVIPQEAVIDSGVRQIVFVTVGEGKFQPREVNIGLEGNDNEYQVLGGLEEGEEIVLSAQFMLDSESRLREAIQKMLELKKREPGGH
;
A
#
# COMPACT_ATOMS: atom_id res chain seq x y z
N MET A 1 -30.59 -34.39 8.05
CA MET A 1 -31.11 -34.87 9.33
C MET A 1 -29.91 -35.05 10.25
N THR A 2 -30.03 -34.61 11.51
CA THR A 2 -29.02 -34.91 12.52
C THR A 2 -29.27 -36.30 13.11
N GLU A 3 -28.23 -36.92 13.67
CA GLU A 3 -28.36 -38.24 14.33
C GLU A 3 -29.44 -38.25 15.43
N GLU A 4 -29.54 -37.16 16.21
CA GLU A 4 -30.56 -36.94 17.22
C GLU A 4 -31.99 -36.98 16.65
N GLN A 5 -32.22 -36.42 15.47
CA GLN A 5 -33.51 -36.45 14.80
C GLN A 5 -33.91 -37.87 14.32
N ILE A 6 -32.92 -38.64 13.93
CA ILE A 6 -33.12 -40.05 13.51
C ILE A 6 -33.48 -40.89 14.78
N GLU A 7 -32.76 -40.69 15.85
CA GLU A 7 -32.97 -41.38 17.13
C GLU A 7 -34.34 -41.07 17.75
N GLN A 8 -34.78 -39.79 17.67
CA GLN A 8 -36.12 -39.40 18.13
C GLN A 8 -37.24 -40.04 17.33
N ILE A 9 -37.09 -40.14 16.01
CA ILE A 9 -38.08 -40.82 15.17
C ILE A 9 -38.12 -42.30 15.49
N GLY A 10 -36.95 -42.92 15.73
CA GLY A 10 -36.86 -44.34 16.14
C GLY A 10 -37.52 -44.63 17.48
N LYS A 11 -37.36 -43.70 18.47
CA LYS A 11 -37.95 -43.85 19.83
C LYS A 11 -39.45 -43.55 19.88
N THR A 12 -39.93 -42.59 19.10
CA THR A 12 -41.34 -42.17 19.18
C THR A 12 -42.29 -42.85 18.21
N GLY A 13 -41.75 -43.48 17.15
CA GLY A 13 -42.54 -44.10 16.08
C GLY A 13 -43.46 -43.16 15.30
N LYS A 14 -43.39 -41.82 15.61
CA LYS A 14 -44.23 -40.81 14.97
C LYS A 14 -43.55 -40.22 13.74
N THR A 15 -44.20 -40.32 12.62
CA THR A 15 -43.75 -39.75 11.35
C THR A 15 -43.84 -38.21 11.44
N GLN A 16 -42.71 -37.52 11.35
CA GLN A 16 -42.71 -36.05 11.28
C GLN A 16 -42.92 -35.59 9.83
N LYS A 17 -43.95 -34.76 9.63
CA LYS A 17 -44.24 -34.15 8.32
C LYS A 17 -43.25 -33.04 7.93
N ILE A 18 -42.53 -32.47 8.92
CA ILE A 18 -41.63 -31.36 8.75
C ILE A 18 -40.30 -31.74 9.38
N ILE A 19 -39.22 -31.57 8.65
CA ILE A 19 -37.85 -31.79 9.10
C ILE A 19 -37.13 -30.47 9.07
N THR A 20 -36.51 -30.09 10.18
CA THR A 20 -35.68 -28.89 10.26
C THR A 20 -34.27 -29.20 9.77
N ILE A 21 -33.81 -28.45 8.79
CA ILE A 21 -32.43 -28.52 8.29
C ILE A 21 -31.71 -27.28 8.76
N TYR A 22 -30.65 -27.47 9.52
CA TYR A 22 -29.81 -26.37 10.02
C TYR A 22 -28.75 -26.00 9.00
N SER A 23 -28.36 -24.70 9.00
CA SER A 23 -27.23 -24.22 8.20
C SER A 23 -25.92 -24.85 8.67
N PRO A 24 -25.10 -25.40 7.76
CA PRO A 24 -23.78 -25.92 8.12
C PRO A 24 -22.74 -24.80 8.36
N ALA A 25 -23.05 -23.55 8.01
CA ALA A 25 -22.15 -22.41 8.10
C ALA A 25 -22.83 -21.21 8.76
N THR A 26 -22.01 -20.41 9.47
CA THR A 26 -22.41 -19.12 10.02
C THR A 26 -22.01 -18.01 9.03
N GLY A 27 -22.91 -17.06 8.80
CA GLY A 27 -22.64 -15.96 7.88
C GLY A 27 -23.90 -15.20 7.50
N VAL A 28 -23.77 -14.36 6.47
CA VAL A 28 -24.86 -13.56 5.92
C VAL A 28 -25.44 -14.29 4.70
N VAL A 29 -26.76 -14.43 4.68
CA VAL A 29 -27.46 -15.01 3.52
C VAL A 29 -27.50 -13.97 2.42
N ILE A 30 -26.77 -14.19 1.33
CA ILE A 30 -26.72 -13.28 0.17
C ILE A 30 -27.72 -13.69 -0.92
N LYS A 31 -28.11 -14.97 -0.94
CA LYS A 31 -29.08 -15.48 -1.91
C LYS A 31 -29.97 -16.52 -1.27
N LYS A 32 -31.27 -16.41 -1.52
CA LYS A 32 -32.27 -17.35 -1.07
C LYS A 32 -33.12 -17.80 -2.25
N LYS A 33 -33.14 -19.12 -2.51
CA LYS A 33 -33.98 -19.75 -3.52
C LYS A 33 -35.11 -20.62 -2.93
N ALA A 34 -35.07 -20.83 -1.61
CA ALA A 34 -36.08 -21.59 -0.90
C ALA A 34 -37.36 -20.76 -0.71
N PHE A 35 -38.48 -21.22 -1.27
CA PHE A 35 -39.80 -20.61 -1.12
C PHE A 35 -40.81 -21.67 -0.66
N LYS A 36 -41.81 -21.22 0.10
CA LYS A 36 -42.90 -22.14 0.54
C LYS A 36 -43.60 -22.74 -0.64
N GLY A 37 -43.76 -24.06 -0.62
CA GLY A 37 -44.43 -24.83 -1.70
C GLY A 37 -43.50 -25.21 -2.86
N HIS A 38 -42.24 -24.77 -2.83
CA HIS A 38 -41.27 -25.17 -3.85
C HIS A 38 -40.77 -26.59 -3.61
N TYR A 39 -40.73 -27.40 -4.65
CA TYR A 39 -40.14 -28.75 -4.60
C TYR A 39 -38.64 -28.67 -4.75
N VAL A 40 -37.92 -29.18 -3.75
CA VAL A 40 -36.45 -29.14 -3.69
C VAL A 40 -35.90 -30.49 -4.15
N LYS A 41 -34.98 -30.44 -5.13
CA LYS A 41 -34.27 -31.64 -5.62
C LYS A 41 -32.97 -31.83 -4.83
N LYS A 42 -32.53 -33.09 -4.75
CA LYS A 42 -31.24 -33.43 -4.16
C LYS A 42 -30.11 -32.70 -4.91
N GLY A 43 -29.23 -32.00 -4.19
CA GLY A 43 -28.12 -31.23 -4.76
C GLY A 43 -28.48 -29.80 -5.20
N GLU A 44 -29.72 -29.38 -5.02
CA GLU A 44 -30.14 -28.03 -5.39
C GLU A 44 -29.71 -27.00 -4.32
N HIS A 45 -29.05 -25.92 -4.80
CA HIS A 45 -28.59 -24.82 -3.92
C HIS A 45 -29.78 -23.95 -3.50
N GLN A 46 -30.10 -23.98 -2.20
CA GLN A 46 -31.22 -23.22 -1.63
C GLN A 46 -30.82 -21.88 -1.03
N TYR A 47 -29.64 -21.83 -0.44
CA TYR A 47 -29.08 -20.63 0.19
C TYR A 47 -27.63 -20.48 -0.21
N GLU A 48 -27.20 -19.24 -0.34
CA GLU A 48 -25.80 -18.85 -0.47
C GLU A 48 -25.45 -18.02 0.75
N ILE A 49 -24.52 -18.53 1.57
CA ILE A 49 -24.12 -17.92 2.84
C ILE A 49 -22.66 -17.56 2.72
N VAL A 50 -22.32 -16.31 3.04
CA VAL A 50 -20.96 -15.78 2.97
C VAL A 50 -20.54 -15.31 4.34
N ASP A 51 -19.32 -15.67 4.74
CA ASP A 51 -18.66 -15.08 5.89
C ASP A 51 -18.05 -13.74 5.48
N LEU A 52 -18.56 -12.66 6.07
CA LEU A 52 -18.11 -11.29 5.85
C LEU A 52 -17.28 -10.75 7.03
N SER A 53 -16.85 -11.60 7.96
CA SER A 53 -16.00 -11.20 9.10
C SER A 53 -14.63 -10.72 8.67
N THR A 54 -14.16 -11.21 7.53
CA THR A 54 -12.92 -10.79 6.87
C THR A 54 -13.20 -10.45 5.42
N ILE A 55 -12.73 -9.31 4.98
CA ILE A 55 -12.81 -8.88 3.57
C ILE A 55 -11.43 -8.99 2.93
N TRP A 56 -11.40 -9.55 1.76
CA TRP A 56 -10.24 -9.54 0.89
C TRP A 56 -10.33 -8.37 -0.09
N VAL A 57 -9.21 -7.69 -0.26
CA VAL A 57 -9.06 -6.62 -1.22
C VAL A 57 -7.95 -7.01 -2.19
N ASP A 58 -8.28 -7.10 -3.45
CA ASP A 58 -7.30 -7.33 -4.51
C ASP A 58 -6.83 -5.95 -5.03
N VAL A 59 -5.52 -5.77 -5.08
CA VAL A 59 -4.85 -4.53 -5.48
C VAL A 59 -3.88 -4.84 -6.59
N ASP A 60 -3.88 -4.01 -7.62
CA ASP A 60 -2.92 -4.10 -8.70
C ASP A 60 -1.76 -3.11 -8.43
N VAL A 61 -0.53 -3.62 -8.45
CA VAL A 61 0.71 -2.84 -8.23
C VAL A 61 1.61 -3.00 -9.43
N TYR A 62 2.38 -1.97 -9.74
CA TYR A 62 3.33 -2.03 -10.85
C TYR A 62 4.51 -2.96 -10.55
N GLU A 63 5.09 -3.55 -11.60
CA GLU A 63 6.22 -4.47 -11.51
C GLU A 63 7.40 -3.87 -10.73
N TYR A 64 7.70 -2.60 -10.93
CA TYR A 64 8.81 -1.90 -10.27
C TYR A 64 8.59 -1.69 -8.75
N GLU A 65 7.36 -1.81 -8.26
CA GLU A 65 7.02 -1.69 -6.83
C GLU A 65 7.19 -3.02 -6.08
N LEU A 66 7.15 -4.16 -6.80
CA LEU A 66 7.21 -5.51 -6.22
C LEU A 66 8.42 -5.76 -5.29
N PRO A 67 9.64 -5.27 -5.60
CA PRO A 67 10.80 -5.50 -4.73
C PRO A 67 10.60 -4.99 -3.29
N TRP A 68 9.74 -4.01 -3.10
CA TRP A 68 9.45 -3.37 -1.82
C TRP A 68 8.31 -4.02 -1.05
N ILE A 69 7.53 -4.89 -1.70
CA ILE A 69 6.33 -5.49 -1.14
C ILE A 69 6.62 -6.90 -0.64
N ARG A 70 6.18 -7.20 0.57
CA ARG A 70 6.37 -8.52 1.18
C ARG A 70 5.08 -9.00 1.83
N LYS A 71 4.90 -10.33 1.83
CA LYS A 71 3.81 -10.97 2.58
C LYS A 71 3.89 -10.58 4.06
N GLY A 72 2.76 -10.23 4.66
CA GLY A 72 2.65 -9.78 6.04
C GLY A 72 2.84 -8.27 6.24
N MET A 73 3.23 -7.51 5.19
CA MET A 73 3.36 -6.06 5.25
C MET A 73 2.04 -5.41 5.66
N ALA A 74 2.14 -4.39 6.52
CA ALA A 74 0.98 -3.60 6.94
C ALA A 74 0.42 -2.80 5.77
N ALA A 75 -0.91 -2.76 5.68
CA ALA A 75 -1.64 -2.04 4.66
C ALA A 75 -2.79 -1.27 5.31
N ASP A 76 -2.74 0.05 5.22
CA ASP A 76 -3.85 0.89 5.63
C ASP A 76 -4.81 1.06 4.45
N MET A 77 -6.11 0.98 4.71
CA MET A 77 -7.16 1.17 3.71
C MET A 77 -8.05 2.34 4.11
N GLU A 78 -8.35 3.20 3.16
CA GLU A 78 -9.28 4.30 3.30
C GLU A 78 -10.41 4.18 2.27
N LEU A 79 -11.64 4.35 2.73
CA LEU A 79 -12.82 4.28 1.88
C LEU A 79 -13.34 5.69 1.58
N ALA A 80 -13.60 5.97 0.32
CA ALA A 80 -14.09 7.28 -0.11
C ALA A 80 -15.39 7.71 0.58
N TYR A 81 -16.24 6.74 0.98
CA TYR A 81 -17.52 7.02 1.62
C TYR A 81 -17.44 7.18 3.16
N ILE A 82 -16.29 6.86 3.79
CA ILE A 82 -15.99 7.10 5.21
C ILE A 82 -14.66 7.86 5.30
N PRO A 83 -14.63 9.14 4.98
CA PRO A 83 -13.38 9.91 5.01
C PRO A 83 -12.81 9.98 6.42
N GLY A 84 -11.47 9.91 6.52
CA GLY A 84 -10.74 10.00 7.77
C GLY A 84 -10.67 8.71 8.59
N LYS A 85 -11.38 7.64 8.18
CA LYS A 85 -11.29 6.33 8.84
C LYS A 85 -10.35 5.42 8.08
N ARG A 86 -9.28 4.97 8.76
CA ARG A 86 -8.33 3.99 8.23
C ARG A 86 -8.57 2.61 8.82
N PHE A 87 -8.69 1.63 7.95
CA PHE A 87 -8.80 0.23 8.30
C PHE A 87 -7.42 -0.41 8.18
N LYS A 88 -6.99 -1.13 9.22
CA LYS A 88 -5.69 -1.78 9.24
C LYS A 88 -5.81 -3.21 8.70
N GLY A 89 -4.96 -3.55 7.76
CA GLY A 89 -4.87 -4.87 7.16
C GLY A 89 -3.43 -5.27 6.92
N LYS A 90 -3.24 -6.35 6.19
CA LYS A 90 -1.93 -6.86 5.82
C LYS A 90 -1.97 -7.56 4.46
N VAL A 91 -0.83 -7.59 3.80
CA VAL A 91 -0.61 -8.38 2.59
C VAL A 91 -0.71 -9.86 2.94
N LEU A 92 -1.73 -10.52 2.42
CA LEU A 92 -1.96 -11.95 2.63
C LEU A 92 -1.19 -12.79 1.61
N PHE A 93 -1.25 -12.37 0.34
CA PHE A 93 -0.68 -13.10 -0.77
C PHE A 93 -0.26 -12.16 -1.90
N ILE A 94 0.86 -12.50 -2.57
CA ILE A 94 1.36 -11.84 -3.78
C ILE A 94 1.22 -12.89 -4.89
N TYR A 95 0.44 -12.60 -5.93
CA TYR A 95 0.27 -13.52 -7.04
C TYR A 95 1.57 -13.61 -7.85
N PRO A 96 2.01 -14.83 -8.22
CA PRO A 96 3.32 -15.04 -8.87
C PRO A 96 3.28 -14.83 -10.40
N PHE A 97 2.35 -14.03 -10.89
CA PHE A 97 2.22 -13.70 -12.30
C PHE A 97 1.86 -12.23 -12.47
N LEU A 98 2.27 -11.68 -13.61
CA LEU A 98 1.93 -10.32 -14.04
C LEU A 98 0.76 -10.38 -15.03
N GLU A 99 -0.06 -9.35 -15.02
CA GLU A 99 -1.05 -9.11 -16.05
C GLU A 99 -0.35 -8.48 -17.27
N ASP A 100 -0.35 -9.18 -18.39
CA ASP A 100 0.44 -8.80 -19.57
C ASP A 100 0.10 -7.43 -20.14
N GLN A 101 -1.20 -7.03 -20.06
CA GLN A 101 -1.67 -5.78 -20.64
C GLN A 101 -1.27 -4.56 -19.81
N THR A 102 -1.32 -4.67 -18.50
CA THR A 102 -1.09 -3.57 -17.56
C THR A 102 0.28 -3.60 -16.92
N ARG A 103 1.01 -4.71 -17.04
CA ARG A 103 2.28 -5.01 -16.35
C ARG A 103 2.18 -4.80 -14.84
N THR A 104 1.06 -5.21 -14.27
CA THR A 104 0.80 -5.15 -12.84
C THR A 104 0.78 -6.54 -12.24
N ALA A 105 1.22 -6.63 -10.98
CA ALA A 105 1.04 -7.82 -10.15
C ALA A 105 -0.17 -7.62 -9.25
N LYS A 106 -0.91 -8.69 -9.02
CA LYS A 106 -2.03 -8.67 -8.10
C LYS A 106 -1.59 -9.04 -6.68
N LEU A 107 -2.00 -8.23 -5.71
CA LEU A 107 -1.84 -8.49 -4.29
C LEU A 107 -3.19 -8.78 -3.68
N ARG A 108 -3.25 -9.71 -2.75
CA ARG A 108 -4.43 -9.91 -1.90
C ARG A 108 -4.14 -9.45 -0.48
N LEU A 109 -4.96 -8.54 -0.02
CA LEU A 109 -4.93 -7.99 1.32
C LEU A 109 -6.09 -8.56 2.13
N ALA A 110 -5.91 -8.67 3.44
CA ALA A 110 -6.97 -9.10 4.35
C ALA A 110 -7.25 -8.05 5.41
N TYR A 111 -8.53 -7.72 5.59
CA TYR A 111 -9.02 -6.76 6.57
C TYR A 111 -10.09 -7.40 7.44
N THR A 112 -10.00 -7.23 8.75
CA THR A 112 -11.09 -7.59 9.65
C THR A 112 -12.28 -6.66 9.46
N ASN A 113 -13.49 -7.18 9.52
CA ASN A 113 -14.71 -6.44 9.23
C ASN A 113 -15.72 -6.48 10.39
N PRO A 114 -15.38 -5.91 11.55
CA PRO A 114 -16.31 -5.86 12.67
C PRO A 114 -17.52 -4.99 12.32
N GLY A 115 -18.71 -5.53 12.58
CA GLY A 115 -19.96 -4.83 12.28
C GLY A 115 -20.30 -4.71 10.80
N TYR A 116 -19.64 -5.50 9.94
CA TYR A 116 -19.91 -5.57 8.48
C TYR A 116 -19.90 -4.23 7.74
N GLN A 117 -19.00 -3.32 8.16
CA GLN A 117 -18.87 -1.99 7.55
C GLN A 117 -18.27 -2.05 6.14
N LEU A 118 -17.37 -3.00 5.92
CA LEU A 118 -16.77 -3.25 4.61
C LEU A 118 -17.69 -4.16 3.81
N LYS A 119 -18.05 -3.74 2.60
CA LYS A 119 -18.92 -4.51 1.71
C LYS A 119 -18.16 -4.92 0.46
N PRO A 120 -18.34 -6.15 -0.03
CA PRO A 120 -17.81 -6.55 -1.34
C PRO A 120 -18.23 -5.57 -2.44
N GLY A 121 -17.34 -5.29 -3.38
CA GLY A 121 -17.57 -4.36 -4.49
C GLY A 121 -17.32 -2.89 -4.17
N MET A 122 -16.85 -2.55 -2.97
CA MET A 122 -16.42 -1.18 -2.66
C MET A 122 -15.03 -0.88 -3.22
N TYR A 123 -14.86 0.37 -3.66
CA TYR A 123 -13.54 0.91 -4.01
C TYR A 123 -12.85 1.50 -2.78
N ALA A 124 -11.54 1.30 -2.70
CA ALA A 124 -10.72 1.76 -1.59
C ALA A 124 -9.35 2.23 -2.06
N ASN A 125 -8.79 3.21 -1.37
CA ASN A 125 -7.40 3.59 -1.49
C ASN A 125 -6.57 2.77 -0.50
N ILE A 126 -5.48 2.18 -0.98
CA ILE A 126 -4.60 1.34 -0.17
C ILE A 126 -3.25 2.03 -0.03
N TYR A 127 -2.77 2.11 1.19
CA TYR A 127 -1.46 2.65 1.54
C TYR A 127 -0.61 1.53 2.11
N LEU A 128 0.36 1.08 1.34
CA LEU A 128 1.36 0.10 1.78
C LEU A 128 2.51 0.85 2.45
N LYS A 129 2.87 0.44 3.67
CA LYS A 129 3.98 1.05 4.42
C LYS A 129 5.19 0.12 4.33
N SER A 130 6.15 0.49 3.50
CA SER A 130 7.44 -0.18 3.46
C SER A 130 8.45 0.61 4.29
N VAL A 131 9.12 -0.07 5.21
CA VAL A 131 10.30 0.48 5.86
C VAL A 131 11.50 0.06 5.03
N ILE A 132 11.98 0.95 4.18
CA ILE A 132 13.03 0.65 3.20
C ILE A 132 14.41 0.73 3.85
N ALA A 133 14.58 1.65 4.81
CA ALA A 133 15.80 1.78 5.58
C ALA A 133 15.47 2.10 7.04
N LYS A 134 16.25 1.50 7.97
CA LYS A 134 16.09 1.79 9.41
C LYS A 134 16.78 3.08 9.83
N SER A 135 17.78 3.52 9.07
CA SER A 135 18.42 4.82 9.19
C SER A 135 18.89 5.27 7.82
N SER A 136 18.46 6.39 7.37
CA SER A 136 18.94 7.06 6.17
C SER A 136 18.83 8.56 6.38
N ILE A 137 19.73 9.31 5.76
CA ILE A 137 19.62 10.76 5.71
C ILE A 137 18.38 11.08 4.88
N VAL A 138 17.51 11.91 5.42
CA VAL A 138 16.33 12.43 4.71
C VAL A 138 16.40 13.94 4.68
N ILE A 139 15.97 14.53 3.58
CA ILE A 139 15.93 15.97 3.39
C ILE A 139 14.58 16.39 2.82
N PRO A 140 14.04 17.55 3.18
CA PRO A 140 12.82 18.08 2.59
C PRO A 140 12.96 18.25 1.07
N GLN A 141 11.91 17.95 0.32
CA GLN A 141 11.88 18.09 -1.14
C GLN A 141 12.25 19.51 -1.60
N GLU A 142 11.83 20.53 -0.84
CA GLU A 142 12.11 21.95 -1.12
C GLU A 142 13.59 22.34 -1.02
N ALA A 143 14.42 21.50 -0.38
CA ALA A 143 15.87 21.69 -0.33
C ALA A 143 16.59 21.20 -1.59
N VAL A 144 15.94 20.37 -2.42
CA VAL A 144 16.52 19.77 -3.60
C VAL A 144 16.19 20.61 -4.83
N ILE A 145 17.21 21.01 -5.55
CA ILE A 145 17.08 21.61 -6.87
C ILE A 145 17.34 20.53 -7.90
N ASP A 146 16.28 20.14 -8.60
CA ASP A 146 16.35 19.18 -9.69
C ASP A 146 16.43 19.92 -11.03
N SER A 147 17.56 19.75 -11.74
CA SER A 147 17.80 20.32 -13.08
C SER A 147 17.41 19.35 -14.21
N GLY A 148 16.81 18.20 -13.88
CA GLY A 148 16.50 17.12 -14.81
C GLY A 148 17.70 16.23 -15.18
N VAL A 149 18.93 16.72 -14.95
CA VAL A 149 20.18 15.98 -15.19
C VAL A 149 20.91 15.70 -13.87
N ARG A 150 20.80 16.61 -12.91
CA ARG A 150 21.49 16.56 -11.60
C ARG A 150 20.59 17.09 -10.52
N GLN A 151 20.76 16.52 -9.33
CA GLN A 151 20.10 16.96 -8.11
C GLN A 151 21.13 17.61 -7.20
N ILE A 152 20.84 18.83 -6.77
CA ILE A 152 21.79 19.69 -6.05
C ILE A 152 21.12 20.20 -4.79
N VAL A 153 21.87 20.23 -3.69
CA VAL A 153 21.51 20.91 -2.45
C VAL A 153 22.58 21.95 -2.12
N PHE A 154 22.21 22.99 -1.37
CA PHE A 154 23.17 23.95 -0.84
C PHE A 154 23.47 23.62 0.61
N VAL A 155 24.73 23.33 0.91
CA VAL A 155 25.24 23.03 2.25
C VAL A 155 25.87 24.27 2.82
N THR A 156 25.61 24.55 4.10
CA THR A 156 26.24 25.65 4.84
C THR A 156 27.69 25.29 5.21
N VAL A 157 28.64 26.10 4.80
CA VAL A 157 30.07 25.88 5.11
C VAL A 157 30.61 26.92 6.12
N GLY A 158 29.70 27.55 6.88
CA GLY A 158 30.01 28.58 7.88
C GLY A 158 30.02 30.00 7.32
N GLU A 159 30.02 31.00 8.23
CA GLU A 159 30.07 32.45 7.91
C GLU A 159 29.06 32.91 6.84
N GLY A 160 27.89 32.28 6.74
CA GLY A 160 26.87 32.62 5.74
C GLY A 160 27.26 32.24 4.31
N LYS A 161 28.23 31.36 4.13
CA LYS A 161 28.63 30.81 2.82
C LYS A 161 27.92 29.49 2.56
N PHE A 162 27.45 29.34 1.32
CA PHE A 162 26.75 28.13 0.86
C PHE A 162 27.53 27.50 -0.30
N GLN A 163 27.64 26.20 -0.28
CA GLN A 163 28.29 25.44 -1.33
C GLN A 163 27.29 24.53 -2.01
N PRO A 164 27.11 24.62 -3.36
CA PRO A 164 26.31 23.67 -4.08
C PRO A 164 26.97 22.28 -4.06
N ARG A 165 26.21 21.26 -3.72
CA ARG A 165 26.67 19.86 -3.68
C ARG A 165 25.70 18.97 -4.42
N GLU A 166 26.23 18.14 -5.31
CA GLU A 166 25.45 17.14 -6.01
C GLU A 166 25.09 16.00 -5.05
N VAL A 167 23.82 15.61 -5.04
CA VAL A 167 23.29 14.54 -4.19
C VAL A 167 22.61 13.49 -5.05
N ASN A 168 22.69 12.24 -4.57
CA ASN A 168 21.91 11.13 -5.12
C ASN A 168 20.69 10.95 -4.23
N ILE A 169 19.51 11.29 -4.72
CA ILE A 169 18.27 11.03 -4.01
C ILE A 169 17.73 9.64 -4.35
N GLY A 170 17.14 9.01 -3.34
CA GLY A 170 16.46 7.73 -3.45
C GLY A 170 14.97 7.90 -3.55
N LEU A 171 14.24 7.15 -2.73
CA LEU A 171 12.79 7.15 -2.72
C LEU A 171 12.24 8.38 -1.99
N GLU A 172 11.08 8.82 -2.45
CA GLU A 172 10.27 9.78 -1.74
C GLU A 172 9.66 9.11 -0.50
N GLY A 173 9.89 9.73 0.66
CA GLY A 173 9.35 9.29 1.95
C GLY A 173 7.96 9.88 2.24
N ASN A 174 7.50 9.68 3.48
CA ASN A 174 6.34 10.40 3.98
C ASN A 174 6.71 11.88 4.19
N ASP A 175 5.74 12.76 4.19
CA ASP A 175 5.90 14.19 4.53
C ASP A 175 6.75 15.03 3.54
N ASN A 176 6.75 14.65 2.24
CA ASN A 176 7.52 15.34 1.20
C ASN A 176 9.03 15.38 1.46
N GLU A 177 9.59 14.28 1.93
CA GLU A 177 11.01 14.12 2.15
C GLU A 177 11.63 13.17 1.12
N TYR A 178 12.86 13.43 0.71
CA TYR A 178 13.66 12.53 -0.10
C TYR A 178 14.72 11.82 0.75
N GLN A 179 14.87 10.54 0.53
CA GLN A 179 16.02 9.78 1.00
C GLN A 179 17.27 10.23 0.26
N VAL A 180 18.36 10.45 0.97
CA VAL A 180 19.69 10.71 0.37
C VAL A 180 20.50 9.43 0.40
N LEU A 181 20.90 8.95 -0.79
CA LEU A 181 21.74 7.78 -0.96
C LEU A 181 23.24 8.13 -0.94
N GLY A 182 23.58 9.39 -1.20
CA GLY A 182 24.96 9.88 -1.18
C GLY A 182 25.05 11.36 -1.46
N GLY A 183 26.17 11.97 -1.09
CA GLY A 183 26.44 13.38 -1.30
C GLY A 183 26.24 14.26 -0.07
N LEU A 184 25.63 13.75 1.01
CA LEU A 184 25.49 14.44 2.31
C LEU A 184 25.92 13.52 3.45
N GLU A 185 26.36 14.16 4.53
CA GLU A 185 26.68 13.50 5.80
C GLU A 185 25.66 13.92 6.87
N GLU A 186 25.47 13.05 7.87
CA GLU A 186 24.57 13.34 8.99
C GLU A 186 25.07 14.54 9.80
N GLY A 187 24.16 15.48 10.06
CA GLY A 187 24.47 16.71 10.83
C GLY A 187 24.90 17.89 9.98
N GLU A 188 25.01 17.76 8.65
CA GLU A 188 25.25 18.92 7.78
C GLU A 188 24.00 19.80 7.69
N GLU A 189 24.21 21.11 7.75
CA GLU A 189 23.14 22.10 7.58
C GLU A 189 22.91 22.40 6.11
N ILE A 190 21.64 22.30 5.68
CA ILE A 190 21.24 22.56 4.30
C ILE A 190 20.24 23.73 4.21
N VAL A 191 20.21 24.38 3.06
CA VAL A 191 19.26 25.47 2.78
C VAL A 191 17.96 24.90 2.26
N LEU A 192 16.84 25.15 2.94
CA LEU A 192 15.53 24.60 2.58
C LEU A 192 14.90 25.27 1.35
N SER A 193 15.09 26.57 1.17
CA SER A 193 14.41 27.33 0.10
C SER A 193 15.42 27.85 -0.93
N ALA A 194 16.32 27.00 -1.38
CA ALA A 194 17.39 27.37 -2.32
C ALA A 194 16.86 27.88 -3.68
N GLN A 195 15.64 27.54 -4.06
CA GLN A 195 15.00 28.02 -5.30
C GLN A 195 14.86 29.55 -5.35
N PHE A 196 14.65 30.21 -4.20
CA PHE A 196 14.57 31.67 -4.12
C PHE A 196 15.93 32.35 -4.21
N MET A 197 17.04 31.65 -3.95
CA MET A 197 18.39 32.19 -4.06
C MET A 197 18.93 32.22 -5.49
N LEU A 198 18.27 31.49 -6.41
CA LEU A 198 18.67 31.38 -7.81
C LEU A 198 17.61 32.06 -8.68
N ASP A 199 17.69 33.37 -8.79
CA ASP A 199 16.72 34.26 -9.46
C ASP A 199 16.64 34.05 -11.00
N SER A 200 17.38 33.09 -11.54
CA SER A 200 17.23 32.63 -12.94
C SER A 200 18.00 31.34 -13.22
N GLU A 201 17.48 30.56 -14.14
CA GLU A 201 18.12 29.35 -14.70
C GLU A 201 19.55 29.58 -15.19
N SER A 202 19.87 30.82 -15.61
CA SER A 202 21.20 31.24 -16.03
C SER A 202 22.21 31.24 -14.87
N ARG A 203 21.84 31.71 -13.69
CA ARG A 203 22.71 31.70 -12.53
C ARG A 203 22.98 30.32 -11.98
N LEU A 204 22.00 29.42 -12.09
CA LEU A 204 22.17 28.02 -11.74
C LEU A 204 23.18 27.33 -12.68
N ARG A 205 23.06 27.57 -14.00
CA ARG A 205 24.00 27.05 -14.99
C ARG A 205 25.41 27.58 -14.77
N GLU A 206 25.56 28.88 -14.51
CA GLU A 206 26.87 29.48 -14.19
C GLU A 206 27.49 28.89 -12.92
N ALA A 207 26.70 28.72 -11.85
CA ALA A 207 27.18 28.13 -10.60
C ALA A 207 27.63 26.67 -10.79
N ILE A 208 26.86 25.87 -11.55
CA ILE A 208 27.20 24.49 -11.89
C ILE A 208 28.45 24.43 -12.77
N GLN A 209 28.58 25.31 -13.75
CA GLN A 209 29.71 25.34 -14.67
C GLN A 209 31.00 25.74 -13.94
N LYS A 210 30.93 26.71 -13.03
CA LYS A 210 32.04 27.16 -12.18
C LYS A 210 32.51 26.06 -11.22
N MET A 211 31.57 25.27 -10.68
CA MET A 211 31.87 24.10 -9.84
C MET A 211 32.59 23.01 -10.63
N LEU A 212 32.19 22.77 -11.86
CA LEU A 212 32.84 21.79 -12.77
C LEU A 212 34.26 22.22 -13.13
N GLU A 213 34.50 23.52 -13.35
CA GLU A 213 35.81 24.05 -13.63
C GLU A 213 36.75 23.98 -12.42
N LEU A 214 36.25 24.21 -11.21
CA LEU A 214 37.02 24.07 -9.97
C LEU A 214 37.43 22.61 -9.73
N LYS A 215 36.53 21.64 -9.98
CA LYS A 215 36.82 20.21 -9.86
C LYS A 215 37.82 19.69 -10.91
N LYS A 216 37.94 20.36 -12.05
CA LYS A 216 38.96 20.10 -13.08
C LYS A 216 40.34 20.70 -12.75
N ARG A 217 40.39 21.68 -11.83
CA ARG A 217 41.62 22.37 -11.43
C ARG A 217 42.31 21.80 -10.21
N GLU A 218 41.67 20.86 -9.47
CA GLU A 218 42.38 20.10 -8.46
C GLU A 218 43.22 19.00 -9.16
N PRO A 219 44.54 19.19 -9.28
CA PRO A 219 45.42 18.12 -9.80
C PRO A 219 45.47 17.05 -8.72
N GLY A 220 45.27 15.79 -9.10
CA GLY A 220 45.42 14.65 -8.25
C GLY A 220 46.68 14.75 -7.40
N GLY A 221 46.48 14.99 -6.12
CA GLY A 221 47.52 14.86 -5.14
C GLY A 221 47.69 13.40 -4.76
N HIS A 222 48.90 12.96 -4.86
CA HIS A 222 49.45 11.63 -4.61
C HIS A 222 48.91 10.87 -3.42
#